data_61f42b96fbe6f085f8dc70e2a91753a2
#
_entry.id   61f42b96fbe6f085f8dc70e2a91753a2
#
_cell.length_a   1.000
_cell.length_b   1.000
_cell.length_c   1.000
_cell.angle_alpha   90.00
_cell.angle_beta   90.00
_cell.angle_gamma   90.00
#
_symmetry.space_group_name_H-M   'P 1'
#
loop_
_entity.id
_entity.type
_entity.pdbx_description
1 polymer ?
#
loop_
_entity_poly.entity_id
_entity_poly.type
_entity_poly.pdbx_seq_one_letter_code
_entity_poly.pdbx_strand_id
1 'polypeptide(L)'
;LLPAMTTVIDTNRVIVYARPTPGGEGILFGGRAKFHPVGPDTAASVLYNQMMKVFPSLVGVKVTNAWSGYMAFTKDWLPKIGQHDGLYYALGCNGGSGVVLMSWLGRKIGQQAVGDEAGRSSLEDIAFRRQPLGRWTSVGVPLAGIWYRTRDAIDSRR
;
A
#
# COMPACT_ATOMS: atom_id res chain seq x y z
N LEU A 1 -22.63 -4.04 -9.15
CA LEU A 1 -21.94 -4.58 -7.97
C LEU A 1 -21.55 -3.48 -6.98
N LEU A 2 -20.90 -2.45 -7.46
CA LEU A 2 -20.56 -1.25 -6.69
C LEU A 2 -21.16 -0.04 -7.38
N PRO A 3 -21.72 0.93 -6.64
CA PRO A 3 -22.16 2.20 -7.22
C PRO A 3 -20.98 2.90 -7.92
N ALA A 4 -21.28 3.69 -8.93
CA ALA A 4 -20.26 4.47 -9.64
C ALA A 4 -19.45 5.32 -8.65
N MET A 5 -18.13 5.36 -8.83
CA MET A 5 -17.17 6.11 -8.02
C MET A 5 -17.03 5.67 -6.55
N THR A 6 -17.60 4.53 -6.16
CA THR A 6 -17.47 4.02 -4.79
C THR A 6 -16.22 3.16 -4.64
N THR A 7 -15.35 3.51 -3.71
CA THR A 7 -14.27 2.65 -3.25
C THR A 7 -14.69 1.95 -1.96
N VAL A 8 -14.53 0.65 -1.92
CA VAL A 8 -14.77 -0.17 -0.72
C VAL A 8 -13.42 -0.65 -0.20
N ILE A 9 -13.22 -0.53 1.10
CA ILE A 9 -12.04 -1.01 1.80
C ILE A 9 -12.54 -1.83 2.98
N ASP A 10 -12.00 -3.04 3.18
CA ASP A 10 -12.34 -3.85 4.35
C ASP A 10 -11.59 -3.38 5.60
N THR A 11 -11.99 -3.92 6.75
CA THR A 11 -11.40 -3.62 8.06
C THR A 11 -10.42 -4.69 8.54
N ASN A 12 -10.07 -5.66 7.68
CA ASN A 12 -9.11 -6.70 8.01
C ASN A 12 -7.69 -6.12 8.13
N ARG A 13 -6.83 -6.81 8.89
CA ARG A 13 -5.40 -6.48 8.95
C ARG A 13 -4.69 -6.78 7.63
N VAL A 14 -5.12 -7.85 6.95
CA VAL A 14 -4.74 -8.15 5.57
C VAL A 14 -5.77 -7.52 4.64
N ILE A 15 -5.71 -6.22 4.54
CA ILE A 15 -6.66 -5.36 3.85
C ILE A 15 -6.87 -5.75 2.39
N VAL A 16 -8.11 -5.70 1.95
CA VAL A 16 -8.50 -5.68 0.53
C VAL A 16 -9.32 -4.43 0.22
N TYR A 17 -9.25 -3.99 -1.01
CA TYR A 17 -10.00 -2.83 -1.49
C TYR A 17 -10.49 -3.08 -2.92
N ALA A 18 -11.60 -2.47 -3.26
CA ALA A 18 -12.19 -2.59 -4.58
C ALA A 18 -12.81 -1.27 -5.03
N ARG A 19 -12.76 -1.00 -6.32
CA ARG A 19 -13.50 0.08 -6.94
C ARG A 19 -13.91 -0.29 -8.37
N PRO A 20 -14.97 0.29 -8.92
CA PRO A 20 -15.27 0.13 -10.34
C PRO A 20 -14.19 0.80 -11.20
N THR A 21 -14.00 0.29 -12.41
CA THR A 21 -13.22 0.97 -13.43
C THR A 21 -13.97 2.22 -13.93
N PRO A 22 -13.28 3.21 -14.51
CA PRO A 22 -13.96 4.27 -15.25
C PRO A 22 -14.91 3.65 -16.29
N GLY A 23 -16.15 4.10 -16.32
CA GLY A 23 -17.22 3.50 -17.14
C GLY A 23 -18.02 2.40 -16.46
N GLY A 24 -17.55 1.82 -15.37
CA GLY A 24 -18.29 0.84 -14.56
C GLY A 24 -18.33 -0.59 -15.11
N GLU A 25 -17.68 -0.87 -16.23
CA GLU A 25 -17.70 -2.18 -16.89
C GLU A 25 -16.82 -3.23 -16.22
N GLY A 26 -15.90 -2.80 -15.37
CA GLY A 26 -14.96 -3.68 -14.67
C GLY A 26 -14.80 -3.32 -13.22
N ILE A 27 -14.06 -4.17 -12.49
CA ILE A 27 -13.67 -3.96 -11.11
C ILE A 27 -12.15 -3.98 -11.00
N LEU A 28 -11.61 -3.03 -10.26
CA LEU A 28 -10.23 -3.01 -9.82
C LEU A 28 -10.22 -3.53 -8.38
N PHE A 29 -9.61 -4.69 -8.19
CA PHE A 29 -9.50 -5.33 -6.88
C PHE A 29 -8.04 -5.37 -6.45
N GLY A 30 -7.75 -4.92 -5.27
CA GLY A 30 -6.40 -4.87 -4.75
C GLY A 30 -6.33 -5.30 -3.29
N GLY A 31 -5.11 -5.56 -2.84
CA GLY A 31 -4.86 -5.94 -1.47
C GLY A 31 -3.44 -6.45 -1.28
N ARG A 32 -3.15 -6.91 -0.08
CA ARG A 32 -1.85 -7.52 0.22
C ARG A 32 -1.85 -8.99 -0.16
N ALA A 33 -1.33 -9.32 -1.34
CA ALA A 33 -1.24 -10.70 -1.82
C ALA A 33 -0.34 -11.57 -0.90
N LYS A 34 0.87 -11.10 -0.62
CA LYS A 34 1.86 -11.79 0.24
C LYS A 34 2.64 -10.79 1.10
N PHE A 35 3.32 -11.30 2.12
CA PHE A 35 4.25 -10.55 2.98
C PHE A 35 5.73 -10.70 2.56
N HIS A 36 5.96 -11.27 1.39
CA HIS A 36 7.25 -11.38 0.70
C HIS A 36 7.04 -11.09 -0.79
N PRO A 37 8.10 -10.75 -1.52
CA PRO A 37 8.03 -10.53 -2.96
C PRO A 37 7.42 -11.72 -3.70
N VAL A 38 6.49 -11.45 -4.62
CA VAL A 38 5.92 -12.44 -5.54
C VAL A 38 5.70 -11.81 -6.91
N GLY A 39 5.76 -12.63 -7.95
CA GLY A 39 5.45 -12.19 -9.31
C GLY A 39 3.96 -11.84 -9.49
N PRO A 40 3.62 -11.10 -10.57
CA PRO A 40 2.26 -10.67 -10.86
C PRO A 40 1.25 -11.81 -10.93
N ASP A 41 1.61 -12.94 -11.53
CA ASP A 41 0.72 -14.11 -11.70
C ASP A 41 0.33 -14.72 -10.35
N THR A 42 1.31 -14.87 -9.44
CA THR A 42 1.05 -15.34 -8.08
C THR A 42 0.19 -14.35 -7.30
N ALA A 43 0.47 -13.07 -7.44
CA ALA A 43 -0.34 -12.02 -6.82
C ALA A 43 -1.77 -12.04 -7.36
N ALA A 44 -1.96 -12.15 -8.67
CA ALA A 44 -3.25 -12.24 -9.33
C ALA A 44 -4.07 -13.43 -8.81
N SER A 45 -3.46 -14.62 -8.74
CA SER A 45 -4.13 -15.82 -8.24
C SER A 45 -4.60 -15.68 -6.79
N VAL A 46 -3.76 -15.10 -5.92
CA VAL A 46 -4.11 -14.87 -4.53
C VAL A 46 -5.25 -13.85 -4.41
N LEU A 47 -5.15 -12.73 -5.14
CA LEU A 47 -6.17 -11.68 -5.12
C LEU A 47 -7.49 -12.12 -5.74
N TYR A 48 -7.44 -12.91 -6.81
CA TYR A 48 -8.64 -13.50 -7.41
C TYR A 48 -9.40 -14.35 -6.39
N ASN A 49 -8.70 -15.22 -5.67
CA ASN A 49 -9.32 -16.05 -4.63
C ASN A 49 -9.90 -15.22 -3.47
N GLN A 50 -9.27 -14.08 -3.13
CA GLN A 50 -9.82 -13.15 -2.14
C GLN A 50 -11.06 -12.43 -2.71
N MET A 51 -11.00 -11.99 -3.97
CA MET A 51 -12.13 -11.34 -4.65
C MET A 51 -13.36 -12.26 -4.70
N MET A 52 -13.19 -13.56 -4.96
CA MET A 52 -14.29 -14.52 -4.98
C MET A 52 -14.97 -14.70 -3.61
N LYS A 53 -14.23 -14.49 -2.52
CA LYS A 53 -14.81 -14.52 -1.17
C LYS A 53 -15.66 -13.28 -0.88
N VAL A 54 -15.23 -12.13 -1.37
CA VAL A 54 -15.93 -10.84 -1.18
C VAL A 54 -17.07 -10.67 -2.17
N PHE A 55 -16.87 -11.10 -3.41
CA PHE A 55 -17.82 -10.98 -4.51
C PHE A 55 -18.04 -12.32 -5.22
N PRO A 56 -18.78 -13.27 -4.63
CA PRO A 56 -19.00 -14.58 -5.22
C PRO A 56 -19.65 -14.56 -6.62
N SER A 57 -20.43 -13.51 -6.90
CA SER A 57 -21.06 -13.31 -8.21
C SER A 57 -20.09 -13.04 -9.36
N LEU A 58 -18.80 -12.80 -9.05
CA LEU A 58 -17.76 -12.59 -10.06
C LEU A 58 -16.99 -13.87 -10.42
N VAL A 59 -17.47 -15.04 -10.01
CA VAL A 59 -16.86 -16.31 -10.42
C VAL A 59 -16.83 -16.41 -11.94
N GLY A 60 -15.65 -16.71 -12.48
CA GLY A 60 -15.44 -16.87 -13.93
C GLY A 60 -15.12 -15.58 -14.69
N VAL A 61 -15.08 -14.41 -14.02
CA VAL A 61 -14.66 -13.18 -14.69
C VAL A 61 -13.21 -13.27 -15.15
N LYS A 62 -12.95 -12.71 -16.31
CA LYS A 62 -11.61 -12.67 -16.90
C LYS A 62 -10.78 -11.59 -16.21
N VAL A 63 -9.60 -11.97 -15.72
CA VAL A 63 -8.57 -11.02 -15.30
C VAL A 63 -7.86 -10.50 -16.55
N THR A 64 -7.97 -9.22 -16.82
CA THR A 64 -7.35 -8.59 -18.00
C THR A 64 -5.96 -8.05 -17.69
N ASN A 65 -5.74 -7.55 -16.50
CA ASN A 65 -4.50 -6.95 -16.07
C ASN A 65 -4.18 -7.34 -14.62
N ALA A 66 -2.91 -7.58 -14.34
CA ALA A 66 -2.40 -7.79 -13.00
C ALA A 66 -1.04 -7.11 -12.84
N TRP A 67 -0.82 -6.49 -11.69
CA TRP A 67 0.47 -5.89 -11.34
C TRP A 67 0.70 -6.01 -9.83
N SER A 68 1.93 -5.85 -9.43
CA SER A 68 2.33 -5.78 -8.05
C SER A 68 3.38 -4.68 -7.84
N GLY A 69 3.55 -4.24 -6.62
CA GLY A 69 4.53 -3.25 -6.26
C GLY A 69 4.89 -3.35 -4.78
N TYR A 70 5.95 -2.66 -4.42
CA TYR A 70 6.41 -2.57 -3.04
C TYR A 70 5.94 -1.28 -2.41
N MET A 71 5.63 -1.35 -1.12
CA MET A 71 5.36 -0.18 -0.31
C MET A 71 6.47 -0.05 0.74
N ALA A 72 7.03 1.14 0.85
CA ALA A 72 8.01 1.46 1.87
C ALA A 72 7.30 1.99 3.12
N PHE A 73 7.44 1.25 4.22
CA PHE A 73 6.92 1.67 5.52
C PHE A 73 8.04 2.19 6.40
N THR A 74 7.84 3.34 7.01
CA THR A 74 8.70 3.85 8.07
C THR A 74 8.27 3.25 9.42
N LYS A 75 9.21 3.15 10.36
CA LYS A 75 8.93 2.54 11.68
C LYS A 75 7.86 3.29 12.48
N ASP A 76 7.81 4.60 12.34
CA ASP A 76 6.87 5.49 13.03
C ASP A 76 5.61 5.79 12.21
N TRP A 77 5.45 5.16 11.05
CA TRP A 77 4.34 5.35 10.11
C TRP A 77 4.22 6.79 9.57
N LEU A 78 5.24 7.61 9.75
CA LEU A 78 5.26 8.97 9.25
C LEU A 78 6.09 9.06 7.95
N PRO A 79 5.64 9.82 6.96
CA PRO A 79 6.44 10.10 5.79
C PRO A 79 7.66 10.93 6.18
N LYS A 80 8.71 10.84 5.39
CA LYS A 80 9.96 11.57 5.55
C LYS A 80 10.26 12.33 4.27
N ILE A 81 10.66 13.56 4.41
CA ILE A 81 11.15 14.41 3.33
C ILE A 81 12.43 15.09 3.80
N GLY A 82 13.38 15.32 2.92
CA GLY A 82 14.60 16.03 3.26
C GLY A 82 15.68 15.90 2.21
N GLN A 83 16.91 16.23 2.62
CA GLN A 83 18.10 16.15 1.79
C GLN A 83 19.19 15.38 2.53
N HIS A 84 19.93 14.54 1.83
CA HIS A 84 21.10 13.84 2.33
C HIS A 84 22.15 13.72 1.22
N ASP A 85 23.35 14.16 1.49
CA ASP A 85 24.47 14.18 0.54
C ASP A 85 24.13 14.79 -0.82
N GLY A 86 23.38 15.89 -0.81
CA GLY A 86 22.94 16.58 -2.04
C GLY A 86 21.71 15.95 -2.72
N LEU A 87 21.25 14.78 -2.27
CA LEU A 87 20.07 14.12 -2.81
C LEU A 87 18.82 14.44 -2.00
N TYR A 88 17.81 14.93 -2.68
CA TYR A 88 16.49 15.12 -2.08
C TYR A 88 15.72 13.79 -2.05
N TYR A 89 14.99 13.54 -0.99
CA TYR A 89 14.21 12.32 -0.83
C TYR A 89 12.81 12.58 -0.26
N ALA A 90 11.85 11.74 -0.67
CA ALA A 90 10.57 11.58 -0.02
C ALA A 90 10.29 10.08 0.14
N LEU A 91 9.99 9.63 1.35
CA LEU A 91 9.84 8.21 1.69
C LEU A 91 8.64 8.00 2.60
N GLY A 92 8.08 6.78 2.57
CA GLY A 92 7.03 6.35 3.49
C GLY A 92 5.62 6.53 2.93
N CYS A 93 5.16 5.53 2.18
CA CYS A 93 3.78 5.46 1.66
C CYS A 93 2.85 4.77 2.66
N ASN A 94 2.87 5.20 3.91
CA ASN A 94 2.12 4.53 4.97
C ASN A 94 0.60 4.72 4.81
N GLY A 95 -0.18 3.66 5.04
CA GLY A 95 -1.61 3.75 5.21
C GLY A 95 -2.47 4.05 3.97
N GLY A 96 -1.98 3.77 2.76
CA GLY A 96 -2.79 3.91 1.52
C GLY A 96 -2.84 5.32 0.93
N SER A 97 -2.30 6.33 1.60
CA SER A 97 -2.26 7.72 1.15
C SER A 97 -1.11 8.02 0.17
N GLY A 98 -0.33 7.00 -0.23
CA GLY A 98 0.91 7.15 -0.96
C GLY A 98 0.82 8.00 -2.23
N VAL A 99 -0.20 7.80 -3.05
CA VAL A 99 -0.34 8.54 -4.32
C VAL A 99 -0.48 10.05 -4.07
N VAL A 100 -1.40 10.45 -3.20
CA VAL A 100 -1.65 11.86 -2.89
C VAL A 100 -0.47 12.47 -2.15
N LEU A 101 0.01 11.77 -1.11
CA LEU A 101 1.07 12.26 -0.25
C LEU A 101 2.39 12.39 -0.99
N MET A 102 2.78 11.39 -1.79
CA MET A 102 4.04 11.45 -2.56
C MET A 102 3.98 12.50 -3.67
N SER A 103 2.82 12.74 -4.27
CA SER A 103 2.65 13.83 -5.22
C SER A 103 2.86 15.19 -4.55
N TRP A 104 2.30 15.38 -3.36
CA TRP A 104 2.49 16.62 -2.58
C TRP A 104 3.95 16.77 -2.11
N LEU A 105 4.56 15.71 -1.60
CA LEU A 105 5.97 15.71 -1.17
C LEU A 105 6.92 15.92 -2.36
N GLY A 106 6.62 15.36 -3.53
CA GLY A 106 7.38 15.58 -4.74
C GLY A 106 7.37 17.06 -5.17
N ARG A 107 6.22 17.72 -5.05
CA ARG A 107 6.12 19.18 -5.26
C ARG A 107 7.00 19.94 -4.26
N LYS A 108 6.97 19.55 -2.97
CA LYS A 108 7.82 20.18 -1.94
C LYS A 108 9.31 20.02 -2.24
N ILE A 109 9.74 18.83 -2.66
CA ILE A 109 11.12 18.59 -3.10
C ILE A 109 11.49 19.48 -4.29
N GLY A 110 10.64 19.57 -5.29
CA GLY A 110 10.89 20.44 -6.45
C GLY A 110 11.07 21.90 -6.05
N GLN A 111 10.26 22.40 -5.13
CA GLN A 111 10.38 23.75 -4.59
C GLN A 111 11.68 23.94 -3.80
N GLN A 112 12.06 22.97 -2.94
CA GLN A 112 13.33 23.01 -2.20
C GLN A 112 14.54 23.04 -3.14
N ALA A 113 14.51 22.24 -4.19
CA ALA A 113 15.60 22.13 -5.14
C ALA A 113 15.90 23.45 -5.90
N VAL A 114 14.89 24.30 -6.06
CA VAL A 114 15.05 25.64 -6.66
C VAL A 114 15.17 26.77 -5.62
N GLY A 115 15.27 26.43 -4.33
CA GLY A 115 15.40 27.42 -3.25
C GLY A 115 14.11 28.15 -2.88
N ASP A 116 12.94 27.65 -3.29
CA ASP A 116 11.65 28.22 -2.92
C ASP A 116 11.29 27.84 -1.48
N GLU A 117 11.10 28.83 -0.62
CA GLU A 117 10.71 28.63 0.78
C GLU A 117 9.37 27.91 0.95
N ALA A 118 8.48 27.99 -0.04
CA ALA A 118 7.25 27.22 -0.06
C ALA A 118 7.48 25.70 -0.08
N GLY A 119 8.71 25.26 -0.39
CA GLY A 119 9.13 23.86 -0.29
C GLY A 119 9.22 23.33 1.14
N ARG A 120 9.34 24.18 2.13
CA ARG A 120 9.46 23.76 3.56
C ARG A 120 8.23 22.97 4.03
N SER A 121 8.50 22.01 4.90
CA SER A 121 7.47 21.14 5.46
C SER A 121 7.82 20.74 6.89
N SER A 122 6.83 20.65 7.78
CA SER A 122 7.01 20.11 9.13
C SER A 122 7.44 18.64 9.17
N LEU A 123 7.45 17.96 8.02
CA LEU A 123 7.93 16.58 7.90
C LEU A 123 9.45 16.47 7.71
N GLU A 124 10.16 17.59 7.50
CA GLU A 124 11.61 17.61 7.33
C GLU A 124 12.36 17.29 8.63
N ASP A 125 11.83 17.73 9.75
CA ASP A 125 12.46 17.60 11.07
C ASP A 125 12.23 16.21 11.71
N ILE A 126 11.53 15.32 11.00
CA ILE A 126 11.23 13.99 11.51
C ILE A 126 12.43 13.09 11.31
N ALA A 127 13.20 12.84 12.35
CA ALA A 127 14.38 12.00 12.31
C ALA A 127 14.11 10.56 11.85
N PHE A 128 15.02 10.01 11.08
CA PHE A 128 15.02 8.59 10.76
C PHE A 128 15.37 7.76 12.00
N ARG A 129 14.43 6.96 12.46
CA ARG A 129 14.70 5.96 13.49
C ARG A 129 15.30 4.71 12.84
N ARG A 130 16.58 4.44 13.09
CA ARG A 130 17.22 3.20 12.63
C ARG A 130 16.45 1.99 13.14
N GLN A 131 16.27 1.01 12.28
CA GLN A 131 15.75 -0.31 12.67
C GLN A 131 16.93 -1.22 12.97
N PRO A 132 17.25 -1.49 14.25
CA PRO A 132 18.40 -2.33 14.60
C PRO A 132 18.25 -3.76 14.08
N LEU A 133 17.03 -4.20 13.79
CA LEU A 133 16.71 -5.52 13.26
C LEU A 133 16.36 -5.51 11.76
N GLY A 134 16.80 -4.51 11.00
CA GLY A 134 16.47 -4.40 9.56
C GLY A 134 16.81 -5.65 8.75
N ARG A 135 17.91 -6.34 9.09
CA ARG A 135 18.31 -7.63 8.49
C ARG A 135 17.36 -8.80 8.81
N TRP A 136 16.52 -8.68 9.84
CA TRP A 136 15.56 -9.71 10.25
C TRP A 136 14.16 -9.48 9.68
N THR A 137 13.95 -8.42 8.93
CA THR A 137 12.64 -8.12 8.32
C THR A 137 12.22 -9.20 7.33
N SER A 138 13.18 -9.84 6.65
CA SER A 138 12.93 -10.99 5.75
C SER A 138 12.25 -12.18 6.44
N VAL A 139 12.47 -12.37 7.74
CA VAL A 139 11.83 -13.43 8.55
C VAL A 139 10.65 -12.87 9.34
N GLY A 140 10.81 -11.73 9.98
CA GLY A 140 9.79 -11.14 10.85
C GLY A 140 8.52 -10.71 10.11
N VAL A 141 8.65 -10.20 8.89
CA VAL A 141 7.48 -9.76 8.09
C VAL A 141 6.60 -10.92 7.66
N PRO A 142 7.10 -12.06 7.14
CA PRO A 142 6.28 -13.24 6.88
C PRO A 142 5.59 -13.80 8.13
N LEU A 143 6.27 -13.85 9.28
CA LEU A 143 5.68 -14.31 10.55
C LEU A 143 4.55 -13.39 11.03
N ALA A 144 4.75 -12.08 10.96
CA ALA A 144 3.68 -11.11 11.22
C ALA A 144 2.49 -11.32 10.27
N GLY A 145 2.76 -11.67 9.01
CA GLY A 145 1.71 -11.99 8.03
C GLY A 145 0.87 -13.20 8.41
N ILE A 146 1.48 -14.25 8.94
CA ILE A 146 0.77 -15.44 9.44
C ILE A 146 -0.11 -15.03 10.63
N TRP A 147 0.45 -14.29 11.57
CA TRP A 147 -0.28 -13.83 12.75
C TRP A 147 -1.50 -12.97 12.38
N TYR A 148 -1.36 -12.02 11.46
CA TYR A 148 -2.46 -11.18 10.99
C TYR A 148 -3.59 -11.99 10.36
N ARG A 149 -3.26 -12.95 9.47
CA ARG A 149 -4.26 -13.83 8.85
C ARG A 149 -5.00 -14.69 9.86
N THR A 150 -4.28 -15.20 10.85
CA THR A 150 -4.89 -16.00 11.93
C THR A 150 -5.86 -15.15 12.74
N ARG A 151 -5.46 -13.91 13.08
CA ARG A 151 -6.34 -12.98 13.79
C ARG A 151 -7.56 -12.60 12.97
N ASP A 152 -7.41 -12.30 11.69
CA ASP A 152 -8.54 -11.98 10.81
C ASP A 152 -9.50 -13.17 10.70
N ALA A 153 -8.99 -14.41 10.61
CA ALA A 153 -9.81 -15.62 10.59
C ALA A 153 -10.56 -15.89 11.91
N ILE A 154 -10.03 -15.47 13.05
CA ILE A 154 -10.70 -15.57 14.35
C ILE A 154 -11.78 -14.48 14.45
N ASP A 155 -11.42 -13.25 14.09
CA ASP A 155 -12.32 -12.10 14.23
C ASP A 155 -13.52 -12.20 13.26
N SER A 156 -13.36 -12.83 12.09
CA SER A 156 -14.43 -13.05 11.10
C SER A 156 -15.45 -14.13 11.52
N ARG A 157 -15.20 -14.88 12.60
CA ARG A 157 -16.13 -15.88 13.15
C ARG A 157 -17.01 -15.36 14.28
N ARG A 158 -16.79 -14.10 14.66
CA ARG A 158 -17.60 -13.39 15.67
C ARG A 158 -18.64 -12.50 15.02
#